data_dee4eaee20607a8d9ceaa40effd88d6d
#
_entry.id   dee4eaee20607a8d9ceaa40effd88d6d
#
_cell.length_a   1.000
_cell.length_b   1.000
_cell.length_c   1.000
_cell.angle_alpha   90.00
_cell.angle_beta   90.00
_cell.angle_gamma   90.00
#
_symmetry.space_group_name_H-M   'P 1'
#
loop_
_entity.id
_entity.type
_entity.pdbx_description
1 polymer ?
#
loop_
_entity_poly.entity_id
_entity_poly.type
_entity_poly.pdbx_seq_one_letter_code
_entity_poly.pdbx_strand_id
1 'polypeptide(L)'
;MIEIITTVESMAQAEALLPMVDTIYFGEETFALRLPHSFTREEQRHLVELAHQAGKQAMVAVNGLMHPEQMKQIPEYLGFLKEIGVDKITVGEPGTIFVMKKNPALQIPYVYAGETLVTSARQINFWAKKGAVGAILAREVPYEEMRVMAPQLTIPTEVLVYGGTCIHHSKRPLLQNYYNFTNQAAGKTREDGLLLSEPKKEETHYAIFEDTHGTHIYANNDLNLMMELKTLVDTGYQTWKLDGVLT
;
A
#
# COMPACT_ATOMS: atom_id res chain seq x y z
N MET A 1 -14.14 -7.39 15.25
CA MET A 1 -12.93 -6.89 15.93
C MET A 1 -12.26 -5.96 14.94
N ILE A 2 -11.85 -4.76 15.39
CA ILE A 2 -11.16 -3.79 14.52
C ILE A 2 -9.72 -4.28 14.33
N GLU A 3 -9.21 -4.22 13.11
CA GLU A 3 -7.81 -4.43 12.75
C GLU A 3 -7.19 -3.09 12.32
N ILE A 4 -6.13 -2.67 12.98
CA ILE A 4 -5.39 -1.43 12.67
C ILE A 4 -4.05 -1.82 12.02
N ILE A 5 -3.85 -1.36 10.78
CA ILE A 5 -2.66 -1.58 9.99
C ILE A 5 -1.93 -0.25 9.84
N THR A 6 -0.63 -0.21 10.06
CA THR A 6 0.17 1.01 9.84
C THR A 6 1.42 0.74 9.04
N THR A 7 1.81 1.70 8.20
CA THR A 7 3.15 1.73 7.61
C THR A 7 4.18 2.06 8.68
N VAL A 8 5.41 1.62 8.47
CA VAL A 8 6.56 1.98 9.30
C VAL A 8 7.70 2.48 8.42
N GLU A 9 8.46 3.45 8.92
CA GLU A 9 9.60 4.05 8.22
C GLU A 9 10.97 3.68 8.83
N SER A 10 10.96 3.12 10.05
CA SER A 10 12.18 2.70 10.75
C SER A 10 11.89 1.60 11.76
N MET A 11 12.94 0.91 12.21
CA MET A 11 12.85 -0.07 13.29
C MET A 11 12.33 0.55 14.60
N ALA A 12 12.83 1.74 14.95
CA ALA A 12 12.42 2.45 16.15
C ALA A 12 10.92 2.83 16.11
N GLN A 13 10.42 3.24 14.94
CA GLN A 13 9.00 3.55 14.77
C GLN A 13 8.16 2.26 14.88
N ALA A 14 8.62 1.15 14.31
CA ALA A 14 7.93 -0.14 14.43
C ALA A 14 7.80 -0.56 15.90
N GLU A 15 8.88 -0.50 16.68
CA GLU A 15 8.86 -0.79 18.12
C GLU A 15 7.85 0.09 18.88
N ALA A 16 7.81 1.40 18.55
CA ALA A 16 6.92 2.35 19.22
C ALA A 16 5.44 2.13 18.88
N LEU A 17 5.13 1.69 17.65
CA LEU A 17 3.76 1.53 17.16
C LEU A 17 3.15 0.16 17.47
N LEU A 18 3.96 -0.90 17.56
CA LEU A 18 3.48 -2.27 17.80
C LEU A 18 2.52 -2.42 18.99
N PRO A 19 2.67 -1.72 20.13
CA PRO A 19 1.68 -1.81 21.21
C PRO A 19 0.29 -1.27 20.84
N MET A 20 0.17 -0.43 19.82
CA MET A 20 -1.04 0.32 19.47
C MET A 20 -1.74 -0.20 18.22
N VAL A 21 -1.10 -1.06 17.43
CA VAL A 21 -1.62 -1.56 16.15
C VAL A 21 -1.71 -3.08 16.16
N ASP A 22 -2.39 -3.65 15.17
CA ASP A 22 -2.51 -5.10 15.02
C ASP A 22 -1.53 -5.64 13.96
N THR A 23 -1.20 -4.81 12.97
CA THR A 23 -0.36 -5.20 11.82
C THR A 23 0.57 -4.06 11.45
N ILE A 24 1.86 -4.34 11.30
CA ILE A 24 2.80 -3.42 10.66
C ILE A 24 2.93 -3.74 9.17
N TYR A 25 3.06 -2.69 8.34
CA TYR A 25 3.11 -2.79 6.88
C TYR A 25 4.38 -2.16 6.34
N PHE A 26 5.16 -2.93 5.60
CA PHE A 26 6.48 -2.55 5.08
C PHE A 26 6.82 -3.35 3.81
N GLY A 27 8.02 -3.16 3.25
CA GLY A 27 8.50 -3.91 2.09
C GLY A 27 9.80 -3.35 1.53
N GLU A 28 10.21 -3.85 0.37
CA GLU A 28 11.33 -3.29 -0.41
C GLU A 28 10.82 -2.64 -1.70
N GLU A 29 11.45 -1.55 -2.09
CA GLU A 29 11.06 -0.71 -3.22
C GLU A 29 10.90 -1.49 -4.53
N THR A 30 11.71 -2.51 -4.76
CA THR A 30 11.65 -3.31 -5.98
C THR A 30 10.25 -3.89 -6.25
N PHE A 31 9.52 -4.27 -5.21
CA PHE A 31 8.22 -4.96 -5.31
C PHE A 31 7.06 -4.16 -4.74
N ALA A 32 7.33 -3.06 -4.03
CA ALA A 32 6.34 -2.29 -3.30
C ALA A 32 6.12 -0.90 -3.88
N LEU A 33 4.87 -0.44 -3.90
CA LEU A 33 4.50 0.94 -4.24
C LEU A 33 4.34 1.77 -2.97
N ARG A 34 4.91 2.99 -2.99
CA ARG A 34 4.58 4.08 -2.07
C ARG A 34 4.69 3.69 -0.59
N LEU A 35 5.84 3.17 -0.20
CA LEU A 35 6.19 2.98 1.20
C LEU A 35 6.95 4.20 1.76
N PRO A 36 6.82 4.50 3.06
CA PRO A 36 7.61 5.55 3.69
C PRO A 36 9.11 5.24 3.66
N HIS A 37 9.48 3.97 3.71
CA HIS A 37 10.87 3.50 3.66
C HIS A 37 10.96 2.14 2.95
N SER A 38 12.10 1.90 2.27
CA SER A 38 12.42 0.61 1.67
C SER A 38 13.36 -0.15 2.59
N PHE A 39 12.90 -1.29 3.11
CA PHE A 39 13.68 -2.11 4.03
C PHE A 39 14.45 -3.20 3.28
N THR A 40 15.72 -3.40 3.68
CA THR A 40 16.51 -4.54 3.24
C THR A 40 15.90 -5.87 3.71
N ARG A 41 16.28 -6.98 3.11
CA ARG A 41 15.77 -8.30 3.50
C ARG A 41 16.11 -8.67 4.96
N GLU A 42 17.26 -8.23 5.45
CA GLU A 42 17.64 -8.43 6.84
C GLU A 42 16.73 -7.63 7.79
N GLU A 43 16.48 -6.37 7.47
CA GLU A 43 15.55 -5.54 8.25
C GLU A 43 14.11 -6.07 8.18
N GLN A 44 13.65 -6.57 7.02
CA GLN A 44 12.33 -7.21 6.90
C GLN A 44 12.22 -8.43 7.80
N ARG A 45 13.26 -9.28 7.88
CA ARG A 45 13.32 -10.42 8.81
C ARG A 45 13.16 -9.95 10.24
N HIS A 46 13.91 -8.92 10.62
CA HIS A 46 13.86 -8.36 11.97
C HIS A 46 12.49 -7.75 12.31
N LEU A 47 11.86 -7.06 11.35
CA LEU A 47 10.49 -6.52 11.52
C LEU A 47 9.44 -7.62 11.75
N VAL A 48 9.54 -8.74 11.03
CA VAL A 48 8.66 -9.90 11.24
C VAL A 48 8.86 -10.49 12.65
N GLU A 49 10.11 -10.70 13.06
CA GLU A 49 10.44 -11.21 14.40
C GLU A 49 9.91 -10.28 15.49
N LEU A 50 10.09 -8.97 15.33
CA LEU A 50 9.61 -7.95 16.26
C LEU A 50 8.09 -7.95 16.40
N ALA A 51 7.36 -8.01 15.26
CA ALA A 51 5.91 -8.11 15.27
C ALA A 51 5.43 -9.36 15.99
N HIS A 52 6.01 -10.52 15.68
CA HIS A 52 5.63 -11.78 16.29
C HIS A 52 5.95 -11.84 17.79
N GLN A 53 7.08 -11.28 18.25
CA GLN A 53 7.40 -11.17 19.67
C GLN A 53 6.37 -10.32 20.42
N ALA A 54 5.81 -9.30 19.76
CA ALA A 54 4.73 -8.48 20.30
C ALA A 54 3.33 -9.13 20.17
N GLY A 55 3.23 -10.33 19.60
CA GLY A 55 1.94 -10.98 19.30
C GLY A 55 1.13 -10.29 18.21
N LYS A 56 1.80 -9.59 17.28
CA LYS A 56 1.22 -8.81 16.17
C LYS A 56 1.56 -9.44 14.83
N GLN A 57 0.93 -8.93 13.75
CA GLN A 57 1.14 -9.42 12.41
C GLN A 57 2.10 -8.54 11.61
N ALA A 58 2.82 -9.18 10.69
CA ALA A 58 3.65 -8.52 9.69
C ALA A 58 3.03 -8.71 8.30
N MET A 59 2.73 -7.59 7.61
CA MET A 59 2.23 -7.59 6.25
C MET A 59 3.22 -6.89 5.33
N VAL A 60 3.57 -7.54 4.22
CA VAL A 60 4.57 -7.03 3.29
C VAL A 60 3.94 -6.59 1.96
N ALA A 61 4.37 -5.43 1.50
CA ALA A 61 3.95 -4.87 0.22
C ALA A 61 4.61 -5.62 -0.95
N VAL A 62 3.78 -6.22 -1.81
CA VAL A 62 4.15 -6.80 -3.11
C VAL A 62 3.17 -6.28 -4.17
N ASN A 63 2.79 -5.01 -4.04
CA ASN A 63 1.74 -4.37 -4.81
C ASN A 63 2.26 -3.54 -5.99
N GLY A 64 3.56 -3.59 -6.30
CA GLY A 64 4.15 -2.92 -7.44
C GLY A 64 3.59 -3.40 -8.78
N LEU A 65 3.60 -2.52 -9.77
CA LEU A 65 3.34 -2.89 -11.16
C LEU A 65 4.60 -3.55 -11.73
N MET A 66 4.60 -4.87 -11.80
CA MET A 66 5.77 -5.67 -12.13
C MET A 66 6.03 -5.71 -13.64
N HIS A 67 7.21 -5.25 -14.05
CA HIS A 67 7.73 -5.54 -15.38
C HIS A 67 8.28 -6.98 -15.47
N PRO A 68 8.50 -7.52 -16.69
CA PRO A 68 8.98 -8.89 -16.86
C PRO A 68 10.24 -9.24 -16.06
N GLU A 69 11.16 -8.30 -15.89
CA GLU A 69 12.39 -8.52 -15.11
C GLU A 69 12.13 -8.64 -13.61
N GLN A 70 11.23 -7.83 -13.08
CA GLN A 70 10.80 -7.94 -11.69
C GLN A 70 9.99 -9.22 -11.46
N MET A 71 9.12 -9.59 -12.41
CA MET A 71 8.36 -10.86 -12.35
C MET A 71 9.25 -12.10 -12.27
N LYS A 72 10.44 -12.08 -12.85
CA LYS A 72 11.42 -13.18 -12.74
C LYS A 72 11.94 -13.36 -11.31
N GLN A 73 11.97 -12.27 -10.51
CA GLN A 73 12.46 -12.27 -9.14
C GLN A 73 11.36 -12.61 -8.11
N ILE A 74 10.08 -12.53 -8.49
CA ILE A 74 8.94 -12.81 -7.61
C ILE A 74 9.03 -14.18 -6.92
N PRO A 75 9.36 -15.31 -7.61
CA PRO A 75 9.44 -16.61 -6.92
C PRO A 75 10.48 -16.63 -5.80
N GLU A 76 11.64 -16.02 -6.01
CA GLU A 76 12.70 -15.92 -5.00
C GLU A 76 12.24 -15.07 -3.80
N TYR A 77 11.65 -13.90 -4.09
CA TYR A 77 11.16 -13.00 -3.05
C TYR A 77 10.03 -13.63 -2.22
N LEU A 78 9.06 -14.28 -2.85
CA LEU A 78 8.02 -15.01 -2.13
C LEU A 78 8.59 -16.15 -1.27
N GLY A 79 9.61 -16.85 -1.76
CA GLY A 79 10.33 -17.86 -1.00
C GLY A 79 10.96 -17.28 0.27
N PHE A 80 11.62 -16.13 0.15
CA PHE A 80 12.18 -15.39 1.26
C PHE A 80 11.10 -14.95 2.26
N LEU A 81 10.01 -14.31 1.79
CA LEU A 81 8.93 -13.86 2.66
C LEU A 81 8.28 -15.03 3.43
N LYS A 82 8.15 -16.17 2.78
CA LYS A 82 7.66 -17.39 3.42
C LYS A 82 8.61 -17.93 4.46
N GLU A 83 9.90 -17.95 4.16
CA GLU A 83 10.97 -18.38 5.10
C GLU A 83 10.96 -17.56 6.38
N ILE A 84 10.84 -16.23 6.27
CA ILE A 84 10.81 -15.34 7.44
C ILE A 84 9.48 -15.31 8.18
N GLY A 85 8.44 -15.98 7.64
CA GLY A 85 7.16 -16.16 8.31
C GLY A 85 6.20 -14.98 8.20
N VAL A 86 6.22 -14.23 7.07
CA VAL A 86 5.27 -13.14 6.82
C VAL A 86 3.83 -13.64 6.88
N ASP A 87 2.95 -12.94 7.60
CA ASP A 87 1.57 -13.35 7.81
C ASP A 87 0.68 -13.11 6.59
N LYS A 88 0.86 -11.95 5.94
CA LYS A 88 0.09 -11.53 4.75
C LYS A 88 0.98 -10.73 3.82
N ILE A 89 0.64 -10.73 2.53
CA ILE A 89 1.21 -9.80 1.55
C ILE A 89 0.09 -9.01 0.85
N THR A 90 0.36 -7.80 0.42
CA THR A 90 -0.51 -7.11 -0.53
C THR A 90 -0.07 -7.41 -1.95
N VAL A 91 -0.99 -7.71 -2.85
CA VAL A 91 -0.69 -8.04 -4.24
C VAL A 91 -1.59 -7.26 -5.18
N GLY A 92 -1.00 -6.48 -6.07
CA GLY A 92 -1.72 -5.75 -7.13
C GLY A 92 -1.62 -6.44 -8.49
N GLU A 93 -0.53 -7.16 -8.74
CA GLU A 93 -0.24 -7.81 -10.03
C GLU A 93 -0.79 -9.24 -10.09
N PRO A 94 -1.75 -9.54 -10.99
CA PRO A 94 -2.29 -10.91 -11.15
C PRO A 94 -1.25 -11.98 -11.45
N GLY A 95 -0.12 -11.60 -12.07
CA GLY A 95 1.00 -12.50 -12.34
C GLY A 95 1.58 -13.09 -11.07
N THR A 96 1.73 -12.30 -10.00
CA THR A 96 2.19 -12.76 -8.69
C THR A 96 1.24 -13.80 -8.09
N ILE A 97 -0.07 -13.56 -8.18
CA ILE A 97 -1.11 -14.51 -7.73
C ILE A 97 -1.01 -15.83 -8.50
N PHE A 98 -0.76 -15.74 -9.81
CA PHE A 98 -0.58 -16.92 -10.65
C PHE A 98 0.68 -17.73 -10.28
N VAL A 99 1.80 -17.07 -9.96
CA VAL A 99 3.03 -17.72 -9.48
C VAL A 99 2.75 -18.50 -8.20
N MET A 100 2.10 -17.89 -7.21
CA MET A 100 1.72 -18.55 -5.96
C MET A 100 0.78 -19.74 -6.20
N LYS A 101 -0.18 -19.58 -7.11
CA LYS A 101 -1.14 -20.65 -7.44
C LYS A 101 -0.49 -21.84 -8.13
N LYS A 102 0.52 -21.61 -8.95
CA LYS A 102 1.29 -22.68 -9.61
C LYS A 102 2.28 -23.37 -8.69
N ASN A 103 2.75 -22.70 -7.66
CA ASN A 103 3.71 -23.25 -6.70
C ASN A 103 3.18 -23.14 -5.27
N PRO A 104 2.52 -24.18 -4.73
CA PRO A 104 1.98 -24.17 -3.37
C PRO A 104 3.02 -23.88 -2.28
N ALA A 105 4.31 -24.18 -2.51
CA ALA A 105 5.38 -23.87 -1.56
C ALA A 105 5.60 -22.36 -1.40
N LEU A 106 5.17 -21.53 -2.35
CA LEU A 106 5.29 -20.08 -2.33
C LEU A 106 4.00 -19.37 -1.90
N GLN A 107 2.95 -20.11 -1.53
CA GLN A 107 1.70 -19.52 -1.12
C GLN A 107 1.83 -18.79 0.22
N ILE A 108 1.45 -17.52 0.23
CA ILE A 108 1.30 -16.65 1.38
C ILE A 108 -0.13 -16.09 1.33
N PRO A 109 -0.85 -15.95 2.45
CA PRO A 109 -2.14 -15.25 2.46
C PRO A 109 -1.98 -13.86 1.85
N TYR A 110 -2.88 -13.47 0.92
CA TYR A 110 -2.72 -12.19 0.25
C TYR A 110 -3.99 -11.33 0.30
N VAL A 111 -3.78 -10.04 0.44
CA VAL A 111 -4.77 -8.97 0.33
C VAL A 111 -4.67 -8.38 -1.07
N TYR A 112 -5.78 -8.35 -1.80
CA TYR A 112 -5.78 -7.80 -3.15
C TYR A 112 -5.73 -6.27 -3.14
N ALA A 113 -4.71 -5.70 -3.75
CA ALA A 113 -4.38 -4.27 -3.77
C ALA A 113 -4.37 -3.74 -5.21
N GLY A 114 -5.52 -3.77 -5.88
CA GLY A 114 -5.68 -3.34 -7.27
C GLY A 114 -5.77 -1.83 -7.45
N GLU A 115 -5.31 -1.04 -6.46
CA GLU A 115 -5.31 0.42 -6.49
C GLU A 115 -6.70 1.01 -6.81
N THR A 116 -6.81 1.90 -7.78
CA THR A 116 -8.06 2.55 -8.21
C THR A 116 -9.08 1.60 -8.83
N LEU A 117 -8.71 0.34 -9.06
CA LEU A 117 -9.59 -0.64 -9.71
C LEU A 117 -10.51 -1.38 -8.72
N VAL A 118 -10.27 -1.28 -7.40
CA VAL A 118 -11.06 -2.00 -6.38
C VAL A 118 -12.23 -1.14 -5.93
N THR A 119 -13.25 -1.05 -6.75
CA THR A 119 -14.39 -0.12 -6.56
C THR A 119 -15.74 -0.79 -6.36
N SER A 120 -15.81 -2.12 -6.35
CA SER A 120 -17.09 -2.82 -6.21
C SER A 120 -16.99 -4.13 -5.44
N ALA A 121 -18.08 -4.51 -4.76
CA ALA A 121 -18.18 -5.80 -4.09
C ALA A 121 -17.98 -6.98 -5.07
N ARG A 122 -18.39 -6.84 -6.33
CA ARG A 122 -18.16 -7.88 -7.34
C ARG A 122 -16.69 -8.17 -7.58
N GLN A 123 -15.87 -7.13 -7.68
CA GLN A 123 -14.42 -7.28 -7.85
C GLN A 123 -13.78 -7.90 -6.62
N ILE A 124 -14.13 -7.40 -5.44
CA ILE A 124 -13.61 -7.91 -4.16
C ILE A 124 -13.97 -9.40 -4.02
N ASN A 125 -15.24 -9.76 -4.23
CA ASN A 125 -15.69 -11.14 -4.13
C ASN A 125 -15.13 -12.05 -5.25
N PHE A 126 -14.79 -11.49 -6.41
CA PHE A 126 -14.05 -12.23 -7.45
C PHE A 126 -12.66 -12.64 -6.93
N TRP A 127 -11.93 -11.72 -6.32
CA TRP A 127 -10.62 -12.03 -5.77
C TRP A 127 -10.69 -12.94 -4.54
N ALA A 128 -11.73 -12.82 -3.72
CA ALA A 128 -12.01 -13.77 -2.65
C ALA A 128 -12.12 -15.21 -3.18
N LYS A 129 -12.86 -15.41 -4.29
CA LYS A 129 -12.94 -16.72 -4.98
C LYS A 129 -11.61 -17.18 -5.58
N LYS A 130 -10.66 -16.26 -5.79
CA LYS A 130 -9.30 -16.57 -6.24
C LYS A 130 -8.31 -16.81 -5.10
N GLY A 131 -8.76 -16.71 -3.84
CA GLY A 131 -7.98 -17.01 -2.65
C GLY A 131 -7.49 -15.77 -1.89
N ALA A 132 -7.91 -14.56 -2.26
CA ALA A 132 -7.61 -13.37 -1.46
C ALA A 132 -8.30 -13.48 -0.09
N VAL A 133 -7.55 -13.15 0.97
CA VAL A 133 -8.04 -13.14 2.36
C VAL A 133 -8.55 -11.75 2.77
N GLY A 134 -8.34 -10.74 1.94
CA GLY A 134 -8.79 -9.37 2.10
C GLY A 134 -8.63 -8.59 0.78
N ALA A 135 -9.14 -7.37 0.74
CA ALA A 135 -8.94 -6.43 -0.36
C ALA A 135 -8.76 -5.02 0.17
N ILE A 136 -8.04 -4.18 -0.56
CA ILE A 136 -7.89 -2.76 -0.27
C ILE A 136 -8.88 -1.99 -1.14
N LEU A 137 -9.77 -1.23 -0.51
CA LEU A 137 -10.76 -0.41 -1.22
C LEU A 137 -10.07 0.79 -1.89
N ALA A 138 -10.45 1.09 -3.12
CA ALA A 138 -10.02 2.31 -3.80
C ALA A 138 -10.47 3.56 -3.01
N ARG A 139 -9.57 4.53 -2.89
CA ARG A 139 -9.76 5.73 -2.06
C ARG A 139 -10.81 6.69 -2.62
N GLU A 140 -11.17 6.52 -3.89
CA GLU A 140 -12.17 7.33 -4.59
C GLU A 140 -13.61 6.88 -4.36
N VAL A 141 -13.83 5.73 -3.70
CA VAL A 141 -15.19 5.20 -3.49
C VAL A 141 -15.93 6.05 -2.45
N PRO A 142 -17.06 6.70 -2.81
CA PRO A 142 -17.81 7.51 -1.88
C PRO A 142 -18.46 6.66 -0.79
N TYR A 143 -18.69 7.26 0.39
CA TYR A 143 -19.31 6.57 1.52
C TYR A 143 -20.66 5.91 1.17
N GLU A 144 -21.51 6.58 0.38
CA GLU A 144 -22.80 6.00 -0.01
C GLU A 144 -22.66 4.71 -0.81
N GLU A 145 -21.65 4.61 -1.67
CA GLU A 145 -21.34 3.37 -2.39
C GLU A 145 -20.76 2.31 -1.44
N MET A 146 -19.88 2.72 -0.51
CA MET A 146 -19.34 1.84 0.52
C MET A 146 -20.48 1.21 1.35
N ARG A 147 -21.48 2.00 1.74
CA ARG A 147 -22.65 1.56 2.53
C ARG A 147 -23.48 0.51 1.76
N VAL A 148 -23.69 0.72 0.47
CA VAL A 148 -24.41 -0.25 -0.39
C VAL A 148 -23.61 -1.53 -0.63
N MET A 149 -22.30 -1.41 -0.70
CA MET A 149 -21.39 -2.52 -0.97
C MET A 149 -21.14 -3.39 0.26
N ALA A 150 -21.09 -2.82 1.45
CA ALA A 150 -20.68 -3.50 2.67
C ALA A 150 -21.40 -4.85 2.95
N PRO A 151 -22.75 -4.94 2.86
CA PRO A 151 -23.46 -6.21 3.12
C PRO A 151 -23.19 -7.29 2.06
N GLN A 152 -22.56 -6.96 0.96
CA GLN A 152 -22.23 -7.87 -0.14
C GLN A 152 -20.80 -8.42 -0.06
N LEU A 153 -19.96 -7.85 0.80
CA LEU A 153 -18.55 -8.24 0.93
C LEU A 153 -18.43 -9.61 1.62
N THR A 154 -17.59 -10.47 1.07
CA THR A 154 -17.34 -11.83 1.60
C THR A 154 -15.98 -11.96 2.29
N ILE A 155 -15.13 -10.95 2.20
CA ILE A 155 -13.82 -10.86 2.87
C ILE A 155 -13.63 -9.47 3.48
N PRO A 156 -12.77 -9.33 4.50
CA PRO A 156 -12.39 -8.04 5.05
C PRO A 156 -11.91 -7.08 3.96
N THR A 157 -12.34 -5.83 4.07
CA THR A 157 -11.98 -4.78 3.12
C THR A 157 -11.32 -3.63 3.87
N GLU A 158 -10.06 -3.40 3.54
CA GLU A 158 -9.23 -2.34 4.14
C GLU A 158 -9.66 -0.98 3.62
N VAL A 159 -9.79 -0.02 4.51
CA VAL A 159 -10.07 1.39 4.21
C VAL A 159 -8.93 2.25 4.75
N LEU A 160 -8.39 3.15 3.92
CA LEU A 160 -7.50 4.19 4.39
C LEU A 160 -8.29 5.15 5.28
N VAL A 161 -7.89 5.30 6.55
CA VAL A 161 -8.55 6.20 7.50
C VAL A 161 -7.72 7.44 7.81
N TYR A 162 -6.41 7.38 7.61
CA TYR A 162 -5.52 8.52 7.72
C TYR A 162 -4.29 8.38 6.81
N GLY A 163 -3.94 9.44 6.08
CA GLY A 163 -2.71 9.55 5.30
C GLY A 163 -2.89 10.11 3.90
N GLY A 164 -1.78 10.25 3.20
CA GLY A 164 -1.71 10.82 1.87
C GLY A 164 -2.46 9.99 0.82
N THR A 165 -3.19 10.68 -0.06
CA THR A 165 -3.89 10.05 -1.18
C THR A 165 -3.14 10.31 -2.48
N CYS A 166 -2.56 9.26 -3.08
CA CYS A 166 -1.99 9.35 -4.42
C CYS A 166 -3.11 9.51 -5.44
N ILE A 167 -3.16 10.66 -6.10
CA ILE A 167 -4.20 11.02 -7.09
C ILE A 167 -3.73 10.79 -8.53
N HIS A 168 -2.44 10.61 -8.75
CA HIS A 168 -1.87 10.28 -10.06
C HIS A 168 -0.60 9.46 -9.91
N HIS A 169 -0.50 8.41 -10.71
CA HIS A 169 0.70 7.59 -10.84
C HIS A 169 1.01 7.38 -12.32
N SER A 170 2.25 7.64 -12.71
CA SER A 170 2.75 7.37 -14.06
C SER A 170 4.06 6.62 -13.98
N LYS A 171 4.19 5.52 -14.70
CA LYS A 171 5.47 4.80 -14.83
C LYS A 171 6.55 5.62 -15.54
N ARG A 172 6.17 6.73 -16.20
CA ARG A 172 7.11 7.63 -16.87
C ARG A 172 7.83 8.51 -15.85
N PRO A 173 9.14 8.78 -16.03
CA PRO A 173 9.89 9.70 -15.18
C PRO A 173 9.60 11.15 -15.60
N LEU A 174 8.44 11.68 -15.18
CA LEU A 174 7.95 12.99 -15.64
C LEU A 174 8.81 14.14 -15.14
N LEU A 175 9.31 14.08 -13.88
CA LEU A 175 10.20 15.08 -13.32
C LEU A 175 11.56 15.08 -14.06
N GLN A 176 12.15 13.92 -14.25
CA GLN A 176 13.41 13.80 -15.00
C GLN A 176 13.25 14.32 -16.43
N ASN A 177 12.14 14.01 -17.09
CA ASN A 177 11.86 14.49 -18.45
C ASN A 177 11.68 16.01 -18.48
N TYR A 178 11.01 16.59 -17.49
CA TYR A 178 10.85 18.03 -17.34
C TYR A 178 12.21 18.73 -17.14
N TYR A 179 13.05 18.22 -16.25
CA TYR A 179 14.39 18.77 -16.01
C TYR A 179 15.28 18.69 -17.24
N ASN A 180 15.23 17.58 -17.97
CA ASN A 180 15.97 17.44 -19.23
C ASN A 180 15.50 18.48 -20.28
N PHE A 181 14.20 18.74 -20.35
CA PHE A 181 13.63 19.72 -21.28
C PHE A 181 14.01 21.16 -20.90
N THR A 182 14.00 21.48 -19.61
CA THR A 182 14.31 22.84 -19.12
C THR A 182 15.79 23.09 -18.89
N ASN A 183 16.66 22.09 -19.10
CA ASN A 183 18.09 22.14 -18.76
C ASN A 183 18.35 22.52 -17.30
N GLN A 184 17.50 22.05 -16.39
CA GLN A 184 17.63 22.23 -14.96
C GLN A 184 18.07 20.93 -14.31
N ALA A 185 18.75 21.05 -13.16
CA ALA A 185 19.03 19.94 -12.29
C ALA A 185 18.38 20.24 -10.94
N ALA A 186 17.46 19.39 -10.52
CA ALA A 186 16.80 19.51 -9.22
C ALA A 186 16.53 18.11 -8.65
N GLY A 187 16.17 18.06 -7.39
CA GLY A 187 15.74 16.85 -6.73
C GLY A 187 14.47 16.28 -7.36
N LYS A 188 14.21 15.02 -7.12
CA LYS A 188 13.01 14.32 -7.61
C LYS A 188 12.49 13.26 -6.64
N THR A 189 13.21 13.03 -5.57
CA THR A 189 12.83 12.08 -4.54
C THR A 189 11.77 12.69 -3.60
N ARG A 190 11.19 11.86 -2.78
CA ARG A 190 10.20 12.32 -1.77
C ARG A 190 10.81 13.31 -0.77
N GLU A 191 12.05 13.06 -0.36
CA GLU A 191 12.81 13.88 0.60
C GLU A 191 13.11 15.29 0.07
N ASP A 192 13.07 15.49 -1.24
CA ASP A 192 13.26 16.82 -1.85
C ASP A 192 12.05 17.75 -1.65
N GLY A 193 10.90 17.22 -1.22
CA GLY A 193 9.72 17.99 -0.86
C GLY A 193 9.13 18.82 -2.01
N LEU A 194 9.18 18.32 -3.22
CA LEU A 194 8.70 19.04 -4.40
C LEU A 194 7.17 19.16 -4.40
N LEU A 195 6.69 20.33 -4.83
CA LEU A 195 5.28 20.63 -4.95
C LEU A 195 4.91 21.03 -6.38
N LEU A 196 3.82 20.48 -6.87
CA LEU A 196 3.17 20.88 -8.11
C LEU A 196 2.04 21.85 -7.77
N SER A 197 2.06 23.05 -8.35
CA SER A 197 1.05 24.08 -8.13
C SER A 197 0.26 24.38 -9.40
N GLU A 198 -1.01 24.69 -9.26
CA GLU A 198 -1.87 25.15 -10.34
C GLU A 198 -1.90 26.69 -10.35
N PRO A 199 -1.54 27.36 -11.48
CA PRO A 199 -1.50 28.82 -11.53
C PRO A 199 -2.85 29.52 -11.22
N LYS A 200 -3.97 28.81 -11.39
CA LYS A 200 -5.31 29.34 -11.11
C LYS A 200 -5.80 29.07 -9.70
N LYS A 201 -5.04 28.26 -8.93
CA LYS A 201 -5.35 27.84 -7.55
C LYS A 201 -4.06 27.90 -6.74
N GLU A 202 -3.61 29.11 -6.45
CA GLU A 202 -2.34 29.39 -5.76
C GLU A 202 -2.20 28.70 -4.39
N GLU A 203 -3.35 28.33 -3.79
CA GLU A 203 -3.42 27.65 -2.48
C GLU A 203 -3.22 26.13 -2.57
N THR A 204 -3.24 25.54 -3.78
CA THR A 204 -3.12 24.09 -3.95
C THR A 204 -1.68 23.69 -4.29
N HIS A 205 -1.12 22.86 -3.43
CA HIS A 205 0.24 22.32 -3.57
C HIS A 205 0.20 20.80 -3.48
N TYR A 206 0.34 20.14 -4.61
CA TYR A 206 0.33 18.69 -4.70
C TYR A 206 1.76 18.16 -4.53
N ALA A 207 2.01 17.32 -3.54
CA ALA A 207 3.31 16.67 -3.40
C ALA A 207 3.58 15.78 -4.61
N ILE A 208 4.77 15.92 -5.19
CA ILE A 208 5.20 15.16 -6.36
C ILE A 208 6.61 14.61 -6.14
N PHE A 209 6.81 13.34 -6.41
CA PHE A 209 8.13 12.71 -6.38
C PHE A 209 8.23 11.58 -7.41
N GLU A 210 9.44 11.11 -7.61
CA GLU A 210 9.79 10.07 -8.57
C GLU A 210 10.65 9.00 -7.89
N ASP A 211 10.28 7.75 -8.10
CA ASP A 211 11.00 6.56 -7.62
C ASP A 211 11.21 5.54 -8.75
N THR A 212 11.59 4.31 -8.43
CA THR A 212 11.78 3.23 -9.41
C THR A 212 10.48 2.80 -10.09
N HIS A 213 9.33 3.15 -9.52
CA HIS A 213 8.01 2.88 -10.07
C HIS A 213 7.45 4.03 -10.93
N GLY A 214 8.17 5.16 -11.00
CA GLY A 214 7.82 6.33 -11.81
C GLY A 214 7.44 7.54 -10.96
N THR A 215 6.53 8.35 -11.47
CA THR A 215 6.12 9.62 -10.86
C THR A 215 4.81 9.46 -10.09
N HIS A 216 4.78 9.95 -8.87
CA HIS A 216 3.62 9.97 -7.99
C HIS A 216 3.22 11.39 -7.65
N ILE A 217 1.91 11.68 -7.70
CA ILE A 217 1.33 12.96 -7.29
C ILE A 217 0.28 12.68 -6.23
N TYR A 218 0.36 13.40 -5.12
CA TYR A 218 -0.53 13.27 -3.98
C TYR A 218 -1.48 14.45 -3.86
N ALA A 219 -2.63 14.22 -3.27
CA ALA A 219 -3.59 15.26 -2.95
C ALA A 219 -2.97 16.34 -2.03
N ASN A 220 -3.53 17.53 -2.09
CA ASN A 220 -3.05 18.68 -1.28
C ASN A 220 -3.16 18.45 0.23
N ASN A 221 -4.12 17.64 0.66
CA ASN A 221 -4.36 17.34 2.08
C ASN A 221 -4.42 15.81 2.27
N ASP A 222 -4.02 15.37 3.45
CA ASP A 222 -4.22 13.99 3.86
C ASP A 222 -5.71 13.69 4.03
N LEU A 223 -6.09 12.47 3.67
CA LEU A 223 -7.38 11.93 4.07
C LEU A 223 -7.37 11.77 5.60
N ASN A 224 -8.44 12.22 6.24
CA ASN A 224 -8.62 12.09 7.69
C ASN A 224 -10.06 11.70 8.00
N LEU A 225 -10.28 10.43 8.29
CA LEU A 225 -11.57 9.85 8.65
C LEU A 225 -11.69 9.55 10.16
N MET A 226 -10.89 10.20 11.01
CA MET A 226 -10.89 9.94 12.46
C MET A 226 -12.26 10.20 13.10
N MET A 227 -13.00 11.17 12.61
CA MET A 227 -14.35 11.47 13.10
C MET A 227 -15.41 10.49 12.58
N GLU A 228 -15.10 9.73 11.54
CA GLU A 228 -16.01 8.80 10.84
C GLU A 228 -15.79 7.33 11.25
N LEU A 229 -14.86 7.04 12.16
CA LEU A 229 -14.49 5.67 12.52
C LEU A 229 -15.70 4.88 13.04
N LYS A 230 -16.58 5.50 13.85
CA LYS A 230 -17.80 4.87 14.31
C LYS A 230 -18.73 4.50 13.16
N THR A 231 -18.89 5.40 12.22
CA THR A 231 -19.71 5.20 11.01
C THR A 231 -19.18 4.03 10.16
N LEU A 232 -17.85 3.94 10.01
CA LEU A 232 -17.21 2.81 9.31
C LEU A 232 -17.48 1.48 10.01
N VAL A 233 -17.35 1.41 11.34
CA VAL A 233 -17.65 0.20 12.12
C VAL A 233 -19.11 -0.20 11.95
N ASP A 234 -20.03 0.74 12.12
CA ASP A 234 -21.47 0.49 12.02
C ASP A 234 -21.87 0.02 10.60
N THR A 235 -21.11 0.44 9.58
CA THR A 235 -21.30 0.00 8.19
C THR A 235 -20.67 -1.37 7.91
N GLY A 236 -19.67 -1.81 8.71
CA GLY A 236 -19.02 -3.10 8.56
C GLY A 236 -17.55 -3.04 8.11
N TYR A 237 -16.97 -1.84 7.96
CA TYR A 237 -15.55 -1.66 7.63
C TYR A 237 -14.71 -1.60 8.89
N GLN A 238 -14.03 -2.68 9.21
CA GLN A 238 -13.30 -2.86 10.47
C GLN A 238 -11.77 -3.08 10.26
N THR A 239 -11.28 -3.01 9.04
CA THR A 239 -9.85 -3.07 8.71
C THR A 239 -9.40 -1.70 8.24
N TRP A 240 -8.55 -1.06 9.03
CA TRP A 240 -8.18 0.35 8.85
C TRP A 240 -6.69 0.52 8.62
N LYS A 241 -6.36 1.36 7.63
CA LYS A 241 -4.99 1.71 7.31
C LYS A 241 -4.64 3.12 7.78
N LEU A 242 -3.52 3.22 8.46
CA LEU A 242 -2.80 4.47 8.71
C LEU A 242 -1.55 4.47 7.81
N ASP A 243 -1.41 5.49 6.96
CA ASP A 243 -0.35 5.53 5.94
C ASP A 243 0.52 6.78 6.13
N GLY A 244 1.78 6.58 6.50
CA GLY A 244 2.77 7.60 6.76
C GLY A 244 3.68 7.93 5.58
N VAL A 245 3.26 7.65 4.34
CA VAL A 245 4.13 7.82 3.16
C VAL A 245 4.57 9.27 2.93
N LEU A 246 3.82 10.25 3.41
CA LEU A 246 4.14 11.69 3.30
C LEU A 246 4.40 12.37 4.64
N THR A 247 4.29 11.67 5.74
CA THR A 247 4.43 12.23 7.11
C THR A 247 5.72 11.81 7.77
#